data_f44a701bfc9452b3ef3652f905a4d95b
#
_entry.id   f44a701bfc9452b3ef3652f905a4d95b
#
_cell.length_a   1.000
_cell.length_b   1.000
_cell.length_c   1.000
_cell.angle_alpha   90.00
_cell.angle_beta   90.00
_cell.angle_gamma   90.00
#
_symmetry.space_group_name_H-M   'P 1'
#
loop_
_entity.id
_entity.type
_entity.pdbx_description
1 polymer ?
#
loop_
_entity_poly.entity_id
_entity_poly.type
_entity_poly.pdbx_seq_one_letter_code
_entity_poly.pdbx_strand_id
1 'polypeptide(L)'
;MKYYITLAVLLLSMVKLHCQPVPSPEENIPWIITFGKKADSSWGDPDYVQVFFFIVPETYRGAVYIRVFDPDVGGMHDEINGVNFTTRMKYCIYGGRDAYSHTEAQKVHPKGNFRTGTLLATRTFGVDPRWDNNWYSFGPFDPTQGELVPEFRSYIFKIVCEGIEGNDGNMYRYFLSSSGTDNIPIEGSNAFTFEYKFRLHERANQVSHIYPFVDPETTSIRTENFDWDDDGVIRVTSEVRRELHVVPSGDAVWAVTDFVVMDGEKGKSINFQFIPRGIRNNNVVINVRNQRGDNLKFYSSPIGGVPRYRFGINQRQAPIQQ
;
A
#
# COMPACT_ATOMS: atom_id res chain seq x y z
N MET A 1 -42.52 -9.44 45.55
CA MET A 1 -41.09 -9.44 45.31
C MET A 1 -40.86 -9.70 43.83
N LYS A 2 -40.63 -8.65 43.03
CA LYS A 2 -40.43 -8.75 41.57
C LYS A 2 -38.94 -8.71 41.28
N TYR A 3 -38.43 -9.79 40.74
CA TYR A 3 -37.02 -9.85 40.26
C TYR A 3 -36.96 -9.26 38.85
N TYR A 4 -36.29 -8.13 38.68
CA TYR A 4 -35.91 -7.62 37.37
C TYR A 4 -34.58 -8.29 36.94
N ILE A 5 -34.70 -9.16 35.94
CA ILE A 5 -33.52 -9.70 35.25
C ILE A 5 -33.10 -8.65 34.22
N THR A 6 -32.06 -7.93 34.51
CA THR A 6 -31.44 -7.01 33.57
C THR A 6 -30.55 -7.84 32.62
N LEU A 7 -31.05 -8.10 31.42
CA LEU A 7 -30.29 -8.72 30.34
C LEU A 7 -29.34 -7.68 29.77
N ALA A 8 -28.07 -7.69 30.21
CA ALA A 8 -27.02 -6.91 29.60
C ALA A 8 -26.64 -7.57 28.26
N VAL A 9 -27.17 -7.05 27.17
CA VAL A 9 -26.75 -7.42 25.83
C VAL A 9 -25.37 -6.76 25.61
N LEU A 10 -24.31 -7.54 25.76
CA LEU A 10 -22.96 -7.17 25.38
C LEU A 10 -22.93 -7.11 23.84
N LEU A 11 -23.13 -5.94 23.27
CA LEU A 11 -22.84 -5.66 21.87
C LEU A 11 -21.31 -5.72 21.69
N LEU A 12 -20.78 -6.92 21.47
CA LEU A 12 -19.49 -7.06 20.82
C LEU A 12 -19.65 -6.48 19.41
N SER A 13 -19.22 -5.27 19.21
CA SER A 13 -18.95 -4.73 17.90
C SER A 13 -17.80 -5.55 17.30
N MET A 14 -18.12 -6.63 16.61
CA MET A 14 -17.16 -7.32 15.74
C MET A 14 -16.76 -6.29 14.68
N VAL A 15 -15.60 -5.71 14.85
CA VAL A 15 -14.93 -5.00 13.77
C VAL A 15 -14.64 -6.06 12.72
N LYS A 16 -15.51 -6.13 11.71
CA LYS A 16 -15.25 -6.99 10.56
C LYS A 16 -14.06 -6.38 9.83
N LEU A 17 -12.88 -6.96 10.06
CA LEU A 17 -11.74 -6.74 9.20
C LEU A 17 -12.09 -7.33 7.83
N HIS A 18 -12.57 -6.48 6.95
CA HIS A 18 -12.80 -6.85 5.55
C HIS A 18 -11.46 -6.73 4.83
N CYS A 19 -11.12 -7.69 3.99
CA CYS A 19 -10.06 -7.50 3.00
C CYS A 19 -10.43 -6.27 2.16
N GLN A 20 -9.51 -5.35 2.13
CA GLN A 20 -9.73 -4.08 1.46
C GLN A 20 -9.21 -4.17 0.02
N PRO A 21 -9.75 -3.39 -0.91
CA PRO A 21 -9.05 -3.13 -2.16
C PRO A 21 -7.67 -2.54 -1.86
N VAL A 22 -6.74 -2.69 -2.78
CA VAL A 22 -5.42 -2.04 -2.72
C VAL A 22 -5.32 -1.09 -3.92
N PRO A 23 -5.24 0.20 -3.69
CA PRO A 23 -5.25 0.91 -2.40
C PRO A 23 -6.59 0.79 -1.64
N SER A 24 -6.53 0.85 -0.31
CA SER A 24 -7.72 0.80 0.54
C SER A 24 -8.44 2.16 0.62
N PRO A 25 -9.73 2.18 1.03
CA PRO A 25 -10.44 3.44 1.24
C PRO A 25 -9.78 4.34 2.29
N GLU A 26 -9.12 3.75 3.31
CA GLU A 26 -8.40 4.48 4.35
C GLU A 26 -7.14 5.17 3.81
N GLU A 27 -6.53 4.63 2.75
CA GLU A 27 -5.38 5.23 2.09
C GLU A 27 -5.79 6.43 1.23
N ASN A 28 -7.03 6.44 0.72
CA ASN A 28 -7.50 7.49 -0.19
C ASN A 28 -6.51 7.75 -1.34
N ILE A 29 -5.95 6.70 -1.88
CA ILE A 29 -5.07 6.69 -3.05
C ILE A 29 -5.89 6.21 -4.24
N PRO A 30 -5.94 6.95 -5.37
CA PRO A 30 -6.72 6.53 -6.53
C PRO A 30 -6.13 5.33 -7.25
N TRP A 31 -4.80 5.27 -7.41
CA TRP A 31 -4.13 4.28 -8.25
C TRP A 31 -2.76 3.87 -7.71
N ILE A 32 -2.43 2.59 -7.88
CA ILE A 32 -1.05 2.11 -7.91
C ILE A 32 -0.52 2.39 -9.32
N ILE A 33 0.78 2.66 -9.45
CA ILE A 33 1.40 2.90 -10.76
C ILE A 33 2.66 2.06 -10.91
N THR A 34 2.91 1.61 -12.16
CA THR A 34 4.17 0.99 -12.55
C THR A 34 4.54 1.45 -13.95
N PHE A 35 5.79 1.82 -14.14
CA PHE A 35 6.27 2.41 -15.39
C PHE A 35 6.91 1.38 -16.32
N GLY A 36 6.83 1.64 -17.62
CA GLY A 36 7.60 0.92 -18.63
C GLY A 36 9.07 1.36 -18.60
N LYS A 37 9.97 0.50 -19.08
CA LYS A 37 11.44 0.71 -19.03
C LYS A 37 11.97 1.96 -19.76
N LYS A 38 11.15 2.60 -20.56
CA LYS A 38 11.47 3.81 -21.31
C LYS A 38 10.54 4.97 -20.93
N ALA A 39 9.80 4.84 -19.84
CA ALA A 39 9.02 5.94 -19.29
C ALA A 39 9.95 7.10 -18.91
N ASP A 40 9.42 8.30 -18.93
CA ASP A 40 10.17 9.47 -18.51
C ASP A 40 10.49 9.35 -17.02
N SER A 41 11.76 9.47 -16.66
CA SER A 41 12.20 9.34 -15.27
C SER A 41 11.66 10.46 -14.38
N SER A 42 11.22 11.58 -14.96
CA SER A 42 10.53 12.65 -14.23
C SER A 42 9.10 12.28 -13.80
N TRP A 43 8.59 11.13 -14.23
CA TRP A 43 7.27 10.66 -13.80
C TRP A 43 7.31 9.80 -12.53
N GLY A 44 8.49 9.37 -12.08
CA GLY A 44 8.63 8.89 -10.72
C GLY A 44 9.07 7.48 -10.47
N ASP A 45 9.53 6.67 -11.40
CA ASP A 45 10.00 5.34 -11.05
C ASP A 45 11.20 4.86 -11.86
N PRO A 46 12.38 4.68 -11.21
CA PRO A 46 13.56 4.20 -11.90
C PRO A 46 13.66 2.67 -12.02
N ASP A 47 12.78 1.85 -11.41
CA ASP A 47 12.97 0.40 -11.37
C ASP A 47 11.92 -0.45 -12.10
N TYR A 48 10.83 0.15 -12.48
CA TYR A 48 9.78 -0.50 -13.28
C TYR A 48 9.10 -1.71 -12.62
N VAL A 49 9.15 -1.81 -11.28
CA VAL A 49 8.62 -2.96 -10.53
C VAL A 49 7.82 -2.50 -9.33
N GLN A 50 6.62 -3.03 -9.17
CA GLN A 50 5.82 -2.90 -7.95
C GLN A 50 5.53 -4.29 -7.37
N VAL A 51 5.79 -4.45 -6.07
CA VAL A 51 5.59 -5.72 -5.37
C VAL A 51 4.58 -5.53 -4.25
N PHE A 52 3.56 -6.40 -4.19
CA PHE A 52 2.64 -6.48 -3.07
C PHE A 52 2.57 -7.89 -2.50
N PHE A 53 2.28 -7.97 -1.23
CA PHE A 53 2.07 -9.21 -0.49
C PHE A 53 0.64 -9.25 0.04
N PHE A 54 -0.04 -10.38 -0.17
CA PHE A 54 -1.38 -10.62 0.31
C PHE A 54 -1.36 -11.66 1.43
N ILE A 55 -1.94 -11.30 2.56
CA ILE A 55 -2.04 -12.13 3.75
C ILE A 55 -3.39 -12.82 3.74
N VAL A 56 -3.40 -14.15 3.72
CA VAL A 56 -4.59 -15.00 3.83
C VAL A 56 -4.52 -15.77 5.14
N PRO A 57 -5.50 -15.64 6.05
CA PRO A 57 -5.46 -16.34 7.33
C PRO A 57 -5.29 -17.86 7.18
N GLU A 58 -4.47 -18.48 8.02
CA GLU A 58 -4.25 -19.93 7.99
C GLU A 58 -5.52 -20.76 8.22
N THR A 59 -6.58 -20.13 8.76
CA THR A 59 -7.88 -20.75 8.98
C THR A 59 -8.80 -20.72 7.77
N TYR A 60 -8.50 -19.90 6.76
CA TYR A 60 -9.30 -19.82 5.54
C TYR A 60 -9.15 -21.08 4.70
N ARG A 61 -10.26 -21.58 4.11
CA ARG A 61 -10.31 -22.83 3.32
C ARG A 61 -10.91 -22.67 1.93
N GLY A 62 -11.39 -21.49 1.60
CA GLY A 62 -11.97 -21.21 0.28
C GLY A 62 -10.91 -20.95 -0.78
N ALA A 63 -11.32 -20.82 -2.02
CA ALA A 63 -10.44 -20.41 -3.10
C ALA A 63 -9.98 -18.97 -2.94
N VAL A 64 -8.74 -18.69 -3.33
CA VAL A 64 -8.11 -17.37 -3.31
C VAL A 64 -7.96 -16.88 -4.74
N TYR A 65 -8.40 -15.65 -4.98
CA TYR A 65 -8.18 -14.95 -6.24
C TYR A 65 -7.48 -13.62 -5.98
N ILE A 66 -6.44 -13.34 -6.76
CA ILE A 66 -5.80 -12.02 -6.79
C ILE A 66 -6.29 -11.33 -8.06
N ARG A 67 -7.07 -10.27 -7.88
CA ARG A 67 -7.69 -9.55 -8.98
C ARG A 67 -6.96 -8.25 -9.24
N VAL A 68 -6.83 -7.91 -10.51
CA VAL A 68 -6.22 -6.65 -10.97
C VAL A 68 -7.26 -5.90 -11.77
N PHE A 69 -7.55 -4.67 -11.39
CA PHE A 69 -8.39 -3.76 -12.14
C PHE A 69 -7.52 -2.96 -13.10
N ASP A 70 -7.92 -2.85 -14.34
CA ASP A 70 -7.23 -2.08 -15.36
C ASP A 70 -5.76 -2.55 -15.60
N PRO A 71 -5.55 -3.85 -15.91
CA PRO A 71 -4.19 -4.38 -16.05
C PRO A 71 -3.58 -4.14 -17.44
N ASP A 72 -4.36 -3.73 -18.44
CA ASP A 72 -3.86 -3.39 -19.77
C ASP A 72 -3.16 -2.02 -19.77
N VAL A 73 -2.62 -1.62 -20.88
CA VAL A 73 -1.85 -0.40 -21.00
C VAL A 73 -2.48 0.51 -22.03
N GLY A 74 -2.54 1.79 -21.67
CA GLY A 74 -3.27 2.82 -22.40
C GLY A 74 -4.67 3.01 -21.84
N GLY A 75 -5.47 3.83 -22.44
CA GLY A 75 -6.80 4.12 -21.97
C GLY A 75 -6.89 5.46 -21.24
N MET A 76 -7.87 5.61 -20.38
CA MET A 76 -8.20 6.92 -19.81
C MET A 76 -7.36 7.27 -18.57
N HIS A 77 -6.85 6.26 -17.87
CA HIS A 77 -6.22 6.44 -16.56
C HIS A 77 -4.70 6.50 -16.62
N ASP A 78 -4.08 5.90 -17.62
CA ASP A 78 -2.63 5.82 -17.76
C ASP A 78 -1.97 7.17 -18.07
N GLU A 79 -0.62 7.22 -17.93
CA GLU A 79 0.12 8.47 -18.16
C GLU A 79 -0.01 8.97 -19.60
N ILE A 80 0.01 8.06 -20.56
CA ILE A 80 -0.17 8.39 -21.97
C ILE A 80 -1.58 8.02 -22.42
N ASN A 81 -2.44 9.02 -22.48
CA ASN A 81 -3.78 8.89 -23.04
C ASN A 81 -3.70 8.85 -24.57
N GLY A 82 -3.86 7.69 -25.20
CA GLY A 82 -3.90 7.64 -26.67
C GLY A 82 -3.24 6.40 -27.26
N VAL A 83 -2.61 6.57 -28.44
CA VAL A 83 -2.12 5.43 -29.25
C VAL A 83 -0.59 5.36 -29.39
N ASN A 84 0.15 6.27 -28.80
CA ASN A 84 1.59 6.42 -29.01
C ASN A 84 2.44 5.80 -27.88
N PHE A 85 2.01 4.70 -27.31
CA PHE A 85 2.76 3.98 -26.30
C PHE A 85 3.07 2.55 -26.76
N THR A 86 4.18 2.01 -26.23
CA THR A 86 4.68 0.66 -26.57
C THR A 86 4.83 -0.21 -25.33
N THR A 87 4.16 0.16 -24.26
CA THR A 87 4.35 -0.42 -22.95
C THR A 87 3.70 -1.79 -22.84
N ARG A 88 4.35 -2.66 -22.09
CA ARG A 88 3.84 -3.98 -21.71
C ARG A 88 4.12 -4.22 -20.23
N MET A 89 3.07 -4.56 -19.50
CA MET A 89 3.12 -4.90 -18.09
C MET A 89 3.00 -6.40 -17.89
N LYS A 90 3.87 -6.95 -17.07
CA LYS A 90 3.86 -8.37 -16.70
C LYS A 90 3.51 -8.52 -15.24
N TYR A 91 2.43 -9.24 -14.98
CA TYR A 91 2.02 -9.63 -13.63
C TYR A 91 2.42 -11.08 -13.37
N CYS A 92 3.03 -11.32 -12.21
CA CYS A 92 3.44 -12.64 -11.75
C CYS A 92 2.94 -12.88 -10.34
N ILE A 93 2.29 -14.02 -10.09
CA ILE A 93 1.87 -14.44 -8.76
C ILE A 93 2.83 -15.52 -8.27
N TYR A 94 3.38 -15.30 -7.10
CA TYR A 94 4.28 -16.25 -6.41
C TYR A 94 3.67 -16.69 -5.08
N GLY A 95 3.93 -17.94 -4.73
CA GLY A 95 3.61 -18.52 -3.43
C GLY A 95 4.66 -19.53 -3.01
N GLY A 96 4.31 -20.40 -2.05
CA GLY A 96 5.22 -21.40 -1.53
C GLY A 96 6.44 -20.80 -0.82
N ARG A 97 7.36 -21.65 -0.42
CA ARG A 97 8.56 -21.26 0.32
C ARG A 97 9.34 -20.16 -0.40
N ASP A 98 9.87 -19.21 0.36
CA ASP A 98 10.68 -18.08 -0.11
C ASP A 98 9.91 -17.00 -0.91
N ALA A 99 8.59 -17.09 -1.04
CA ALA A 99 7.81 -16.05 -1.68
C ALA A 99 7.86 -14.71 -0.90
N TYR A 100 7.88 -14.80 0.43
CA TYR A 100 7.99 -13.67 1.35
C TYR A 100 9.27 -13.72 2.20
N SER A 101 9.57 -14.89 2.81
CA SER A 101 10.63 -15.02 3.82
C SER A 101 12.04 -14.84 3.27
N HIS A 102 12.25 -14.99 1.97
CA HIS A 102 13.54 -14.73 1.35
C HIS A 102 13.90 -13.23 1.45
N THR A 103 15.10 -12.93 1.95
CA THR A 103 15.52 -11.53 2.18
C THR A 103 15.48 -10.68 0.92
N GLU A 104 15.75 -11.27 -0.27
CA GLU A 104 15.70 -10.57 -1.54
C GLU A 104 14.27 -10.18 -1.96
N ALA A 105 13.23 -10.92 -1.49
CA ALA A 105 11.84 -10.59 -1.76
C ALA A 105 11.38 -9.34 -0.99
N GLN A 106 12.07 -9.01 0.10
CA GLN A 106 11.74 -7.88 0.99
C GLN A 106 12.53 -6.62 0.68
N LYS A 107 13.47 -6.69 -0.28
CA LYS A 107 14.24 -5.53 -0.71
C LYS A 107 13.40 -4.64 -1.62
N VAL A 108 13.75 -3.37 -1.62
CA VAL A 108 13.18 -2.37 -2.51
C VAL A 108 14.15 -2.05 -3.63
N HIS A 109 13.67 -1.32 -4.61
CA HIS A 109 14.37 -0.88 -5.80
C HIS A 109 15.87 -0.69 -5.69
N PRO A 110 16.66 -1.04 -6.70
CA PRO A 110 16.46 -2.07 -7.77
C PRO A 110 17.08 -3.41 -7.38
N LYS A 111 17.33 -3.65 -6.09
CA LYS A 111 18.27 -4.65 -5.56
C LYS A 111 17.64 -5.98 -5.18
N GLY A 112 16.29 -6.09 -5.23
CA GLY A 112 15.61 -7.30 -4.84
C GLY A 112 15.55 -8.36 -5.94
N ASN A 113 15.59 -9.64 -5.57
CA ASN A 113 15.14 -10.71 -6.45
C ASN A 113 13.66 -10.98 -6.19
N PHE A 114 12.80 -10.25 -6.86
CA PHE A 114 11.35 -10.35 -6.68
C PHE A 114 10.75 -11.67 -7.22
N ARG A 115 11.55 -12.50 -7.90
CA ARG A 115 11.12 -13.79 -8.47
C ARG A 115 11.34 -14.98 -7.53
N THR A 116 11.68 -14.74 -6.26
CA THR A 116 11.75 -15.79 -5.23
C THR A 116 10.38 -16.41 -4.97
N GLY A 117 10.35 -17.65 -4.51
CA GLY A 117 9.13 -18.44 -4.35
C GLY A 117 8.78 -19.24 -5.60
N THR A 118 7.65 -19.92 -5.55
CA THR A 118 7.10 -20.71 -6.67
C THR A 118 6.20 -19.84 -7.52
N LEU A 119 6.46 -19.74 -8.83
CA LEU A 119 5.59 -19.05 -9.77
C LEU A 119 4.28 -19.85 -9.94
N LEU A 120 3.17 -19.27 -9.52
CA LEU A 120 1.84 -19.88 -9.61
C LEU A 120 1.09 -19.46 -10.87
N ALA A 121 1.21 -18.19 -11.26
CA ALA A 121 0.57 -17.67 -12.47
C ALA A 121 1.34 -16.47 -13.01
N THR A 122 1.22 -16.25 -14.32
CA THR A 122 1.77 -15.06 -14.97
C THR A 122 0.92 -14.64 -16.15
N ARG A 123 0.83 -13.33 -16.39
CA ARG A 123 0.24 -12.76 -17.59
C ARG A 123 0.89 -11.45 -17.95
N THR A 124 1.06 -11.24 -19.25
CA THR A 124 1.51 -9.97 -19.82
C THR A 124 0.34 -9.29 -20.50
N PHE A 125 0.18 -8.00 -20.23
CA PHE A 125 -0.78 -7.12 -20.87
C PHE A 125 -0.03 -6.08 -21.69
N GLY A 126 -0.58 -5.72 -22.81
CA GLY A 126 -0.31 -4.54 -23.61
C GLY A 126 -1.62 -3.82 -23.81
N VAL A 127 -1.83 -3.23 -24.99
CA VAL A 127 -3.12 -2.67 -25.38
C VAL A 127 -4.12 -3.81 -25.54
N ASP A 128 -5.07 -3.90 -24.64
CA ASP A 128 -6.15 -4.90 -24.71
C ASP A 128 -7.46 -4.29 -24.15
N PRO A 129 -8.28 -3.62 -24.98
CA PRO A 129 -9.49 -2.92 -24.56
C PRO A 129 -10.51 -3.79 -23.79
N ARG A 130 -10.33 -5.10 -23.76
CA ARG A 130 -11.18 -5.99 -22.94
C ARG A 130 -10.92 -5.80 -21.45
N TRP A 131 -9.73 -5.33 -21.09
CA TRP A 131 -9.28 -5.19 -19.72
C TRP A 131 -9.17 -3.73 -19.30
N ASP A 132 -9.32 -2.77 -20.23
CA ASP A 132 -9.49 -1.36 -19.92
C ASP A 132 -10.72 -1.17 -19.02
N ASN A 133 -10.53 -0.62 -17.84
CA ASN A 133 -11.53 -0.47 -16.79
C ASN A 133 -12.23 -1.77 -16.35
N ASN A 134 -11.60 -2.92 -16.54
CA ASN A 134 -12.14 -4.23 -16.19
C ASN A 134 -11.22 -5.01 -15.23
N TRP A 135 -11.83 -5.91 -14.45
CA TRP A 135 -11.11 -6.82 -13.57
C TRP A 135 -10.59 -8.04 -14.29
N TYR A 136 -9.28 -8.31 -14.18
CA TYR A 136 -8.68 -9.60 -14.49
C TYR A 136 -8.45 -10.37 -13.18
N SER A 137 -8.69 -11.71 -13.18
CA SER A 137 -8.53 -12.55 -11.99
C SER A 137 -7.47 -13.62 -12.22
N PHE A 138 -6.47 -13.64 -11.34
CA PHE A 138 -5.55 -14.77 -11.19
C PHE A 138 -6.11 -15.76 -10.17
N GLY A 139 -5.99 -17.04 -10.41
CA GLY A 139 -6.51 -18.12 -9.59
C GLY A 139 -7.57 -18.97 -10.31
N PRO A 140 -8.30 -19.87 -9.61
CA PRO A 140 -8.27 -20.05 -8.15
C PRO A 140 -6.95 -20.62 -7.63
N PHE A 141 -6.53 -20.16 -6.47
CA PHE A 141 -5.43 -20.74 -5.70
C PHE A 141 -5.99 -21.41 -4.44
N ASP A 142 -5.40 -22.53 -4.05
CA ASP A 142 -5.56 -23.05 -2.69
C ASP A 142 -4.76 -22.15 -1.72
N PRO A 143 -5.29 -21.79 -0.54
CA PRO A 143 -4.57 -20.98 0.43
C PRO A 143 -3.17 -21.54 0.75
N THR A 144 -3.01 -22.86 0.80
CA THR A 144 -1.74 -23.54 1.10
C THR A 144 -0.69 -23.39 0.00
N GLN A 145 -1.05 -22.89 -1.17
CA GLN A 145 -0.08 -22.51 -2.21
C GLN A 145 0.66 -21.22 -1.87
N GLY A 146 0.16 -20.40 -0.95
CA GLY A 146 0.91 -19.31 -0.36
C GLY A 146 2.05 -19.81 0.52
N GLU A 147 2.96 -18.94 0.90
CA GLU A 147 3.98 -19.24 1.91
C GLU A 147 3.37 -19.20 3.31
N LEU A 148 3.42 -20.30 4.05
CA LEU A 148 3.02 -20.29 5.46
C LEU A 148 4.04 -19.52 6.29
N VAL A 149 3.60 -18.42 6.88
CA VAL A 149 4.41 -17.57 7.76
C VAL A 149 3.81 -17.64 9.18
N PRO A 150 4.42 -18.42 10.09
CA PRO A 150 3.88 -18.64 11.43
C PRO A 150 3.71 -17.37 12.25
N GLU A 151 4.59 -16.40 12.06
CA GLU A 151 4.54 -15.07 12.70
C GLU A 151 3.19 -14.36 12.43
N PHE A 152 2.67 -14.48 11.21
CA PHE A 152 1.38 -13.91 10.84
C PHE A 152 0.21 -14.88 11.01
N ARG A 153 0.47 -16.15 11.33
CA ARG A 153 -0.53 -17.24 11.32
C ARG A 153 -1.33 -17.24 10.01
N SER A 154 -0.63 -17.11 8.91
CA SER A 154 -1.23 -16.84 7.59
C SER A 154 -0.39 -17.39 6.46
N TYR A 155 -1.02 -17.59 5.32
CA TYR A 155 -0.37 -17.82 4.03
C TYR A 155 -0.14 -16.50 3.33
N ILE A 156 1.04 -16.32 2.73
CA ILE A 156 1.39 -15.11 1.98
C ILE A 156 1.53 -15.45 0.50
N PHE A 157 0.82 -14.69 -0.33
CA PHE A 157 1.01 -14.64 -1.77
C PHE A 157 1.71 -13.32 -2.13
N LYS A 158 2.59 -13.36 -3.12
CA LYS A 158 3.27 -12.18 -3.66
C LYS A 158 2.82 -11.93 -5.08
N ILE A 159 2.44 -10.69 -5.41
CA ILE A 159 2.26 -10.22 -6.77
C ILE A 159 3.41 -9.27 -7.14
N VAL A 160 3.96 -9.49 -8.32
CA VAL A 160 4.96 -8.62 -8.93
C VAL A 160 4.38 -8.08 -10.22
N CYS A 161 4.25 -6.76 -10.33
CA CYS A 161 3.98 -6.05 -11.57
C CYS A 161 5.31 -5.51 -12.09
N GLU A 162 5.67 -5.84 -13.32
CA GLU A 162 6.92 -5.43 -13.97
C GLU A 162 6.61 -4.79 -15.32
N GLY A 163 7.05 -3.55 -15.51
CA GLY A 163 7.10 -2.91 -16.82
C GLY A 163 8.24 -3.51 -17.64
N ILE A 164 7.95 -4.45 -18.53
CA ILE A 164 8.98 -5.17 -19.26
C ILE A 164 9.51 -4.41 -20.48
N GLU A 165 8.71 -3.50 -21.02
CA GLU A 165 9.09 -2.60 -22.12
C GLU A 165 8.15 -1.38 -22.18
N GLY A 166 8.53 -0.38 -22.97
CA GLY A 166 7.67 0.76 -23.32
C GLY A 166 7.86 1.99 -22.45
N ASN A 167 7.08 3.02 -22.76
CA ASN A 167 7.28 4.40 -22.32
C ASN A 167 6.13 4.98 -21.49
N ASP A 168 5.14 4.17 -21.10
CA ASP A 168 3.96 4.61 -20.38
C ASP A 168 4.02 4.22 -18.89
N GLY A 169 3.19 4.85 -18.06
CA GLY A 169 2.91 4.48 -16.69
C GLY A 169 1.51 3.89 -16.58
N ASN A 170 1.43 2.62 -16.22
CA ASN A 170 0.18 1.87 -16.09
C ASN A 170 -0.41 2.03 -14.69
N MET A 171 -1.66 2.43 -14.60
CA MET A 171 -2.40 2.65 -13.36
C MET A 171 -3.41 1.56 -13.13
N TYR A 172 -3.35 0.93 -11.96
CA TYR A 172 -4.18 -0.22 -11.64
C TYR A 172 -4.52 -0.30 -10.15
N ARG A 173 -5.38 -1.25 -9.78
CA ARG A 173 -5.72 -1.58 -8.39
C ARG A 173 -5.75 -3.08 -8.20
N TYR A 174 -5.58 -3.51 -6.95
CA TYR A 174 -5.73 -4.92 -6.61
C TYR A 174 -6.95 -5.17 -5.73
N PHE A 175 -7.39 -6.42 -5.73
CA PHE A 175 -8.34 -6.94 -4.77
C PHE A 175 -8.06 -8.41 -4.48
N LEU A 176 -7.94 -8.76 -3.20
CA LEU A 176 -7.87 -10.15 -2.76
C LEU A 176 -9.28 -10.67 -2.54
N SER A 177 -9.71 -11.64 -3.35
CA SER A 177 -11.11 -12.08 -3.39
C SER A 177 -11.26 -13.59 -3.15
N SER A 178 -12.40 -13.96 -2.58
CA SER A 178 -12.88 -15.36 -2.55
C SER A 178 -13.64 -15.77 -3.82
N SER A 179 -13.84 -14.84 -4.76
CA SER A 179 -14.56 -15.05 -6.04
C SER A 179 -13.68 -14.64 -7.22
N GLY A 180 -13.75 -15.40 -8.31
CA GLY A 180 -13.07 -15.06 -9.57
C GLY A 180 -13.79 -14.00 -10.39
N THR A 181 -15.05 -13.73 -10.12
CA THR A 181 -15.89 -12.78 -10.87
C THR A 181 -16.20 -11.50 -10.08
N ASP A 182 -16.27 -11.59 -8.77
CA ASP A 182 -16.70 -10.52 -7.90
C ASP A 182 -15.65 -10.15 -6.85
N ASN A 183 -15.70 -8.92 -6.35
CA ASN A 183 -14.84 -8.46 -5.26
C ASN A 183 -15.44 -8.86 -3.91
N ILE A 184 -15.30 -10.12 -3.53
CA ILE A 184 -15.79 -10.67 -2.25
C ILE A 184 -14.58 -10.80 -1.30
N PRO A 185 -14.52 -10.00 -0.24
CA PRO A 185 -13.35 -9.99 0.66
C PRO A 185 -13.18 -11.30 1.41
N ILE A 186 -11.94 -11.65 1.72
CA ILE A 186 -11.58 -12.74 2.63
C ILE A 186 -11.42 -12.15 4.03
N GLU A 187 -12.25 -12.57 4.97
CA GLU A 187 -12.21 -12.06 6.34
C GLU A 187 -10.85 -12.31 7.01
N GLY A 188 -10.33 -11.29 7.68
CA GLY A 188 -9.04 -11.34 8.37
C GLY A 188 -7.81 -11.22 7.45
N SER A 189 -8.00 -11.05 6.16
CA SER A 189 -6.88 -10.81 5.23
C SER A 189 -6.40 -9.36 5.26
N ASN A 190 -5.18 -9.14 4.77
CA ASN A 190 -4.59 -7.81 4.60
C ASN A 190 -3.64 -7.84 3.39
N ALA A 191 -3.17 -6.67 2.99
CA ALA A 191 -2.11 -6.52 2.00
C ALA A 191 -1.06 -5.55 2.50
N PHE A 192 0.17 -5.70 2.01
CA PHE A 192 1.25 -4.76 2.29
C PHE A 192 2.29 -4.74 1.17
N THR A 193 3.07 -3.67 1.17
CA THR A 193 4.28 -3.52 0.35
C THR A 193 5.43 -2.95 1.18
N PHE A 194 6.67 -3.05 0.70
CA PHE A 194 7.86 -2.42 1.30
C PHE A 194 8.26 -1.13 0.61
N GLU A 195 7.85 -0.95 -0.63
CA GLU A 195 7.96 0.28 -1.41
C GLU A 195 6.62 0.54 -2.07
N TYR A 196 6.13 1.76 -1.96
CA TYR A 196 4.83 2.10 -2.50
C TYR A 196 4.98 3.14 -3.62
N LYS A 197 4.47 2.78 -4.80
CA LYS A 197 4.42 3.61 -5.99
C LYS A 197 2.97 3.86 -6.34
N PHE A 198 2.56 5.12 -6.28
CA PHE A 198 1.16 5.48 -6.44
C PHE A 198 0.96 6.85 -7.03
N ARG A 199 -0.19 7.04 -7.67
CA ARG A 199 -0.69 8.32 -8.13
C ARG A 199 -1.51 8.97 -7.03
N LEU A 200 -1.30 10.27 -6.78
CA LEU A 200 -2.14 11.11 -5.94
C LEU A 200 -3.39 11.58 -6.69
N HIS A 201 -4.33 12.13 -5.94
CA HIS A 201 -5.47 12.79 -6.55
C HIS A 201 -5.06 14.06 -7.29
N GLU A 202 -5.74 14.36 -8.40
CA GLU A 202 -5.54 15.59 -9.18
C GLU A 202 -6.05 16.86 -8.48
N ARG A 203 -6.85 16.70 -7.42
CA ARG A 203 -7.45 17.84 -6.71
C ARG A 203 -6.57 18.24 -5.53
N ALA A 204 -6.21 19.51 -5.46
CA ALA A 204 -5.54 20.08 -4.31
C ALA A 204 -6.31 19.77 -3.00
N ASN A 205 -5.57 19.52 -1.92
CA ASN A 205 -6.08 19.22 -0.59
C ASN A 205 -6.83 17.87 -0.42
N GLN A 206 -6.87 17.01 -1.42
CA GLN A 206 -7.25 15.62 -1.21
C GLN A 206 -6.07 14.86 -0.60
N VAL A 207 -6.17 14.55 0.67
CA VAL A 207 -5.10 13.91 1.42
C VAL A 207 -5.09 12.42 1.15
N SER A 208 -3.96 11.91 0.67
CA SER A 208 -3.69 10.48 0.60
C SER A 208 -2.88 10.03 1.82
N HIS A 209 -3.01 8.78 2.19
CA HIS A 209 -2.41 8.23 3.40
C HIS A 209 -1.70 6.92 3.10
N ILE A 210 -0.55 6.69 3.73
CA ILE A 210 0.07 5.37 3.79
C ILE A 210 0.41 5.05 5.26
N TYR A 211 0.47 3.76 5.57
CA TYR A 211 0.52 3.29 6.95
C TYR A 211 1.70 2.35 7.20
N PRO A 212 2.96 2.88 7.29
CA PRO A 212 4.09 2.05 7.67
C PRO A 212 3.91 1.53 9.10
N PHE A 213 4.18 0.24 9.28
CA PHE A 213 4.13 -0.40 10.58
C PHE A 213 5.48 -0.25 11.30
N VAL A 214 5.42 0.25 12.51
CA VAL A 214 6.59 0.44 13.38
C VAL A 214 6.73 -0.77 14.30
N ASP A 215 7.71 -1.62 14.02
CA ASP A 215 8.00 -2.77 14.88
C ASP A 215 8.35 -2.33 16.31
N PRO A 216 8.09 -3.17 17.33
CA PRO A 216 8.37 -2.82 18.73
C PRO A 216 9.82 -2.43 19.02
N GLU A 217 10.77 -2.93 18.21
CA GLU A 217 12.20 -2.66 18.37
C GLU A 217 12.69 -1.45 17.55
N THR A 218 11.83 -0.83 16.77
CA THR A 218 12.18 0.34 15.96
C THR A 218 12.36 1.56 16.84
N THR A 219 13.53 2.21 16.72
CA THR A 219 13.88 3.43 17.49
C THR A 219 13.98 4.67 16.63
N SER A 220 14.31 4.51 15.35
CA SER A 220 14.31 5.59 14.36
C SER A 220 13.87 5.08 13.01
N ILE A 221 13.39 6.00 12.20
CA ILE A 221 12.89 5.75 10.85
C ILE A 221 13.63 6.67 9.90
N ARG A 222 14.06 6.09 8.77
CA ARG A 222 14.53 6.80 7.59
C ARG A 222 13.49 6.68 6.50
N THR A 223 13.01 7.81 5.98
CA THR A 223 12.15 7.88 4.81
C THR A 223 12.96 8.21 3.58
N GLU A 224 12.67 7.58 2.48
CA GLU A 224 13.23 7.89 1.17
C GLU A 224 12.05 8.02 0.20
N ASN A 225 11.89 9.19 -0.41
CA ASN A 225 10.82 9.41 -1.40
C ASN A 225 11.37 10.08 -2.65
N PHE A 226 10.71 9.86 -3.77
CA PHE A 226 11.11 10.32 -5.08
C PHE A 226 9.90 10.87 -5.82
N ASP A 227 10.13 11.89 -6.58
CA ASP A 227 9.29 12.42 -7.65
C ASP A 227 7.91 12.95 -7.25
N TRP A 228 7.86 13.66 -6.16
CA TRP A 228 6.74 14.54 -5.90
C TRP A 228 7.21 16.00 -5.87
N ASP A 229 7.20 16.64 -7.00
CA ASP A 229 7.72 17.93 -7.47
C ASP A 229 7.45 19.15 -6.58
N ASP A 230 7.71 19.12 -5.27
CA ASP A 230 7.41 20.22 -4.33
C ASP A 230 5.94 20.69 -4.32
N ASP A 231 5.05 20.01 -5.04
CA ASP A 231 3.64 20.38 -5.20
C ASP A 231 2.79 20.13 -3.96
N GLY A 232 3.40 19.80 -2.84
CA GLY A 232 2.64 19.50 -1.64
C GLY A 232 3.44 19.40 -0.36
N VAL A 233 2.87 18.70 0.61
CA VAL A 233 3.45 18.48 1.93
C VAL A 233 3.26 17.04 2.36
N ILE A 234 4.34 16.37 2.73
CA ILE A 234 4.30 15.07 3.41
C ILE A 234 4.34 15.35 4.91
N ARG A 235 3.35 14.84 5.65
CA ARG A 235 3.28 14.95 7.12
C ARG A 235 3.27 13.58 7.75
N VAL A 236 4.03 13.42 8.82
CA VAL A 236 3.99 12.22 9.66
C VAL A 236 3.18 12.51 10.91
N THR A 237 2.14 11.72 11.14
CA THR A 237 1.25 11.85 12.31
C THR A 237 1.06 10.51 13.01
N SER A 238 0.82 10.56 14.32
CA SER A 238 0.44 9.41 15.13
C SER A 238 -0.44 9.85 16.30
N GLU A 239 -0.93 8.91 17.09
CA GLU A 239 -1.74 9.20 18.28
C GLU A 239 -0.96 9.97 19.37
N VAL A 240 0.36 9.88 19.36
CA VAL A 240 1.23 10.45 20.41
C VAL A 240 2.05 11.64 19.95
N ARG A 241 2.23 11.85 18.65
CA ARG A 241 2.92 13.05 18.13
C ARG A 241 2.04 14.27 18.32
N ARG A 242 2.58 15.25 19.03
CA ARG A 242 1.91 16.55 19.27
C ARG A 242 2.33 17.59 18.23
N GLU A 243 3.48 17.40 17.61
CA GLU A 243 4.02 18.25 16.57
C GLU A 243 3.94 17.53 15.23
N LEU A 244 3.63 18.29 14.19
CA LEU A 244 3.60 17.77 12.83
C LEU A 244 5.04 17.65 12.34
N HIS A 245 5.47 16.43 12.07
CA HIS A 245 6.73 16.21 11.41
C HIS A 245 6.51 16.31 9.88
N VAL A 246 7.27 17.20 9.24
CA VAL A 246 7.20 17.42 7.79
C VAL A 246 8.39 16.71 7.14
N VAL A 247 8.12 15.92 6.12
CA VAL A 247 9.12 15.25 5.30
C VAL A 247 9.19 16.00 3.98
N PRO A 248 10.38 16.44 3.52
CA PRO A 248 10.52 17.04 2.20
C PRO A 248 10.22 16.01 1.11
N SER A 249 9.63 16.47 0.01
CA SER A 249 9.50 15.68 -1.21
C SER A 249 10.76 15.81 -2.06
N GLY A 250 10.96 14.86 -2.97
CA GLY A 250 12.07 14.87 -3.93
C GLY A 250 11.55 15.08 -5.35
N ASP A 251 11.92 16.17 -5.98
CA ASP A 251 11.64 16.47 -7.39
C ASP A 251 12.74 15.84 -8.26
N ALA A 252 12.40 14.75 -8.97
CA ALA A 252 13.31 13.94 -9.79
C ALA A 252 14.63 13.53 -9.06
N VAL A 253 14.62 13.58 -7.72
CA VAL A 253 15.71 13.19 -6.84
C VAL A 253 15.16 12.50 -5.59
N TRP A 254 15.96 11.61 -4.99
CA TRP A 254 15.61 11.01 -3.71
C TRP A 254 15.78 12.00 -2.55
N ALA A 255 14.69 12.34 -1.88
CA ALA A 255 14.70 13.07 -0.61
C ALA A 255 14.75 12.09 0.56
N VAL A 256 15.65 12.34 1.50
CA VAL A 256 15.87 11.48 2.67
C VAL A 256 15.63 12.25 3.95
N THR A 257 14.89 11.65 4.88
CA THR A 257 14.63 12.26 6.20
C THR A 257 14.66 11.19 7.28
N ASP A 258 15.38 11.49 8.35
CA ASP A 258 15.44 10.66 9.54
C ASP A 258 14.61 11.28 10.69
N PHE A 259 13.91 10.45 11.47
CA PHE A 259 13.24 10.88 12.67
C PHE A 259 13.13 9.77 13.73
N VAL A 260 13.05 10.18 14.99
CA VAL A 260 12.97 9.27 16.15
C VAL A 260 11.55 8.74 16.28
N VAL A 261 11.43 7.45 16.61
CA VAL A 261 10.18 6.79 16.96
C VAL A 261 9.84 7.02 18.43
N MET A 262 8.61 7.38 18.70
CA MET A 262 8.09 7.54 20.06
C MET A 262 7.60 6.17 20.58
N ASP A 263 7.70 5.93 21.89
CA ASP A 263 7.30 4.64 22.50
C ASP A 263 5.83 4.27 22.21
N GLY A 264 4.94 5.23 22.16
CA GLY A 264 3.53 5.00 21.83
C GLY A 264 3.25 4.68 20.36
N GLU A 265 4.24 4.74 19.47
CA GLU A 265 4.14 4.39 18.06
C GLU A 265 4.54 2.94 17.78
N LYS A 266 5.30 2.34 18.71
CA LYS A 266 5.80 0.97 18.58
C LYS A 266 4.65 -0.06 18.58
N GLY A 267 4.75 -1.05 17.70
CA GLY A 267 3.73 -2.08 17.52
C GLY A 267 2.46 -1.60 16.81
N LYS A 268 2.50 -0.45 16.15
CA LYS A 268 1.37 0.15 15.43
C LYS A 268 1.81 0.74 14.10
N SER A 269 0.84 0.97 13.23
CA SER A 269 1.05 1.80 12.05
C SER A 269 1.04 3.29 12.44
N ILE A 270 1.92 4.07 11.82
CA ILE A 270 1.88 5.54 11.83
C ILE A 270 1.31 6.03 10.50
N ASN A 271 0.93 7.29 10.41
CA ASN A 271 0.27 7.84 9.24
C ASN A 271 1.17 8.85 8.52
N PHE A 272 1.54 8.56 7.29
CA PHE A 272 2.11 9.52 6.36
C PHE A 272 0.98 10.11 5.51
N GLN A 273 0.82 11.40 5.57
CA GLN A 273 -0.22 12.17 4.86
C GLN A 273 0.42 12.92 3.70
N PHE A 274 -0.05 12.65 2.50
CA PHE A 274 0.34 13.36 1.30
C PHE A 274 -0.73 14.39 0.97
N ILE A 275 -0.37 15.66 1.05
CA ILE A 275 -1.29 16.78 0.89
C ILE A 275 -0.87 17.58 -0.34
N PRO A 276 -1.46 17.33 -1.52
CA PRO A 276 -1.12 18.04 -2.74
C PRO A 276 -1.57 19.52 -2.66
N ARG A 277 -0.78 20.41 -3.23
CA ARG A 277 -1.07 21.85 -3.36
C ARG A 277 -1.26 22.25 -4.81
N GLY A 278 -0.54 21.63 -5.72
CA GLY A 278 -0.61 21.81 -7.17
C GLY A 278 -1.21 20.61 -7.89
N ILE A 279 -1.19 20.63 -9.21
CA ILE A 279 -1.78 19.59 -10.07
C ILE A 279 -0.76 19.22 -11.17
N ARG A 280 0.52 19.10 -10.83
CA ARG A 280 1.51 18.67 -11.82
C ARG A 280 1.78 17.17 -11.67
N ASN A 281 2.99 16.75 -11.63
CA ASN A 281 3.30 15.37 -11.41
C ASN A 281 2.78 14.88 -10.04
N ASN A 282 1.85 13.93 -10.06
CA ASN A 282 1.19 13.43 -8.84
C ASN A 282 1.65 12.02 -8.47
N ASN A 283 2.73 11.53 -9.04
CA ASN A 283 3.27 10.21 -8.70
C ASN A 283 4.22 10.32 -7.50
N VAL A 284 4.23 9.29 -6.70
CA VAL A 284 5.10 9.18 -5.53
C VAL A 284 5.68 7.78 -5.44
N VAL A 285 6.98 7.70 -5.24
CA VAL A 285 7.67 6.48 -4.82
C VAL A 285 8.20 6.70 -3.41
N ILE A 286 7.90 5.82 -2.48
CA ILE A 286 8.37 5.94 -1.10
C ILE A 286 8.73 4.58 -0.50
N ASN A 287 9.84 4.53 0.21
CA ASN A 287 10.18 3.47 1.13
C ASN A 287 10.55 4.03 2.52
N VAL A 288 10.47 3.19 3.52
CA VAL A 288 10.75 3.55 4.91
C VAL A 288 11.57 2.44 5.55
N ARG A 289 12.66 2.81 6.23
CA ARG A 289 13.57 1.85 6.88
C ARG A 289 13.70 2.16 8.37
N ASN A 290 13.95 1.11 9.16
CA ASN A 290 14.31 1.26 10.56
C ASN A 290 15.81 1.57 10.71
N GLN A 291 16.27 1.74 11.98
CA GLN A 291 17.68 2.00 12.31
C GLN A 291 18.66 0.89 11.89
N ARG A 292 18.17 -0.31 11.57
CA ARG A 292 18.98 -1.44 11.08
C ARG A 292 19.04 -1.49 9.55
N GLY A 293 18.27 -0.64 8.87
CA GLY A 293 18.14 -0.65 7.43
C GLY A 293 17.09 -1.63 6.90
N ASP A 294 16.28 -2.26 7.77
CA ASP A 294 15.19 -3.14 7.35
C ASP A 294 14.01 -2.30 6.86
N ASN A 295 13.40 -2.67 5.75
CA ASN A 295 12.24 -1.98 5.21
C ASN A 295 11.00 -2.23 6.07
N LEU A 296 10.24 -1.19 6.35
CA LEU A 296 8.95 -1.28 7.04
C LEU A 296 7.84 -1.62 6.05
N LYS A 297 6.83 -2.34 6.55
CA LYS A 297 5.66 -2.75 5.76
C LYS A 297 4.61 -1.64 5.76
N PHE A 298 4.18 -1.21 4.58
CA PHE A 298 3.00 -0.36 4.42
C PHE A 298 1.76 -1.26 4.32
N TYR A 299 0.96 -1.30 5.38
CA TYR A 299 -0.27 -2.09 5.38
C TYR A 299 -1.43 -1.31 4.81
N SER A 300 -2.16 -1.89 3.86
CA SER A 300 -3.38 -1.29 3.31
C SER A 300 -4.47 -1.14 4.38
N SER A 301 -4.58 -2.11 5.30
CA SER A 301 -5.36 -1.95 6.53
C SER A 301 -4.39 -1.74 7.70
N PRO A 302 -4.30 -0.53 8.28
CA PRO A 302 -3.28 -0.20 9.28
C PRO A 302 -3.42 -1.04 10.55
N ILE A 303 -2.29 -1.56 11.01
CA ILE A 303 -2.21 -2.36 12.24
C ILE A 303 -2.39 -1.43 13.45
N GLY A 304 -3.30 -1.80 14.36
CA GLY A 304 -3.70 -0.96 15.49
C GLY A 304 -4.81 0.05 15.15
N GLY A 305 -5.36 -0.03 13.93
CA GLY A 305 -6.37 0.89 13.41
C GLY A 305 -5.79 2.16 12.81
N VAL A 306 -6.64 2.97 12.18
CA VAL A 306 -6.23 4.25 11.58
C VAL A 306 -5.75 5.20 12.67
N PRO A 307 -4.47 5.64 12.63
CA PRO A 307 -3.94 6.57 13.63
C PRO A 307 -4.72 7.89 13.63
N ARG A 308 -5.26 8.27 14.79
CA ARG A 308 -6.02 9.52 14.95
C ARG A 308 -5.18 10.58 15.62
N TYR A 309 -4.88 11.63 14.89
CA TYR A 309 -4.22 12.80 15.47
C TYR A 309 -5.18 13.52 16.44
N ARG A 310 -4.79 13.64 17.71
CA ARG A 310 -5.56 14.38 18.71
C ARG A 310 -4.99 15.79 18.84
N PHE A 311 -5.70 16.77 18.29
CA PHE A 311 -5.42 18.18 18.60
C PHE A 311 -5.74 18.43 20.07
N GLY A 312 -4.72 18.70 20.85
CA GLY A 312 -4.90 19.29 22.19
C GLY A 312 -5.32 20.75 22.03
N ILE A 313 -6.60 21.03 22.09
CA ILE A 313 -7.07 22.42 22.22
C ILE A 313 -6.73 22.82 23.65
N ASN A 314 -5.57 23.46 23.87
CA ASN A 314 -5.32 24.21 25.09
C ASN A 314 -6.23 25.44 25.07
N GLN A 315 -7.44 25.31 25.62
CA GLN A 315 -8.21 26.47 26.02
C GLN A 315 -7.40 27.16 27.12
N ARG A 316 -6.59 28.15 26.77
CA ARG A 316 -6.13 29.13 27.75
C ARG A 316 -7.40 29.86 28.21
N GLN A 317 -7.88 29.54 29.42
CA GLN A 317 -8.84 30.41 30.11
C GLN A 317 -8.20 31.78 30.20
N ALA A 318 -8.82 32.76 29.59
CA ALA A 318 -8.46 34.15 29.80
C ALA A 318 -8.65 34.47 31.28
N PRO A 319 -7.72 35.19 31.93
CA PRO A 319 -7.90 35.59 33.33
C PRO A 319 -9.16 36.45 33.43
N ILE A 320 -10.05 36.07 34.35
CA ILE A 320 -11.21 36.88 34.73
C ILE A 320 -10.64 38.12 35.37
N GLN A 321 -10.74 39.29 34.73
CA GLN A 321 -10.51 40.57 35.35
C GLN A 321 -11.64 40.84 36.36
N GLN A 322 -11.28 40.96 37.63
CA GLN A 322 -12.16 41.50 38.68
C GLN A 322 -12.14 43.00 38.63
#